data_b11be2e4fec52fc50444c94f2dec9b9b
#
_entry.id   b11be2e4fec52fc50444c94f2dec9b9b
#
_cell.length_a   1.000
_cell.length_b   1.000
_cell.length_c   1.000
_cell.angle_alpha   90.00
_cell.angle_beta   90.00
_cell.angle_gamma   90.00
#
_symmetry.space_group_name_H-M   'P 1'
#
loop_
_entity.id
_entity.type
_entity.pdbx_description
1 polymer ?
#
loop_
_entity_poly.entity_id
_entity_poly.type
_entity_poly.pdbx_seq_one_letter_code
_entity_poly.pdbx_strand_id
1 'polypeptide(L)'
;MKIHGQPHRAIEADHEKRIARIVDQTVLPHEVAWRELETLEDAAEAIVAMRVRGAPLIGATAAFGMFFALREDASDAAMQHARATLHATRPTAVNLRWALDRVILAVASFAPENRAEAAWSEALAICEEDVRTNHAIGRHALELFRSLQAKKADPSAPLNIMTHCNAGWIACVDWGTAISPIYQAHDAGMK
;
A
#
# COMPACT_ATOMS: atom_id res chain seq x y z
N MET A 1 9.84 3.77 5.35
CA MET A 1 10.85 2.73 5.66
C MET A 1 12.19 3.08 5.00
N LYS A 2 13.30 2.40 5.36
CA LYS A 2 14.62 2.71 4.78
C LYS A 2 15.20 1.53 4.01
N ILE A 3 15.58 1.76 2.74
CA ILE A 3 16.38 0.84 1.92
C ILE A 3 17.74 1.51 1.71
N HIS A 4 18.83 0.84 2.10
CA HIS A 4 20.18 1.42 2.06
C HIS A 4 20.29 2.81 2.70
N GLY A 5 19.54 3.03 3.80
CA GLY A 5 19.52 4.30 4.54
C GLY A 5 18.62 5.39 3.95
N GLN A 6 18.07 5.21 2.75
CA GLN A 6 17.16 6.15 2.11
C GLN A 6 15.68 5.82 2.41
N PRO A 7 14.82 6.82 2.62
CA PRO A 7 13.40 6.59 2.83
C PRO A 7 12.74 6.11 1.53
N HIS A 8 11.95 5.05 1.64
CA HIS A 8 11.19 4.47 0.55
C HIS A 8 9.82 4.00 1.02
N ARG A 9 8.89 3.85 0.07
CA ARG A 9 7.59 3.19 0.22
C ARG A 9 7.57 1.90 -0.59
N ALA A 10 6.68 0.97 -0.25
CA ALA A 10 6.55 -0.28 -1.02
C ALA A 10 5.98 -0.05 -2.43
N ILE A 11 5.25 1.05 -2.61
CA ILE A 11 4.81 1.60 -3.89
C ILE A 11 5.06 3.10 -3.89
N GLU A 12 5.64 3.62 -4.96
CA GLU A 12 5.98 5.02 -5.15
C GLU A 12 5.42 5.52 -6.48
N ALA A 13 4.84 6.71 -6.48
CA ALA A 13 4.39 7.37 -7.72
C ALA A 13 5.50 8.23 -8.32
N ASP A 14 5.76 8.06 -9.60
CA ASP A 14 6.55 8.99 -10.39
C ASP A 14 5.60 9.98 -11.06
N HIS A 15 5.60 11.22 -10.57
CA HIS A 15 4.68 12.27 -11.03
C HIS A 15 5.02 12.79 -12.43
N GLU A 16 6.28 12.73 -12.84
CA GLU A 16 6.71 13.22 -14.16
C GLU A 16 6.35 12.21 -15.26
N LYS A 17 6.68 10.94 -15.02
CA LYS A 17 6.36 9.85 -15.95
C LYS A 17 4.90 9.38 -15.85
N ARG A 18 4.20 9.70 -14.77
CA ARG A 18 2.84 9.21 -14.49
C ARG A 18 2.78 7.69 -14.46
N ILE A 19 3.69 7.08 -13.71
CA ILE A 19 3.80 5.64 -13.46
C ILE A 19 3.87 5.37 -11.96
N ALA A 20 3.73 4.10 -11.59
CA ALA A 20 4.01 3.63 -10.24
C ALA A 20 5.20 2.69 -10.22
N ARG A 21 6.05 2.76 -9.19
CA ARG A 21 7.13 1.80 -8.96
C ARG A 21 6.83 1.00 -7.70
N ILE A 22 7.03 -0.30 -7.77
CA ILE A 22 6.86 -1.21 -6.63
C ILE A 22 8.17 -1.90 -6.28
N VAL A 23 8.32 -2.25 -5.00
CA VAL A 23 9.34 -3.23 -4.60
C VAL A 23 8.86 -4.61 -5.00
N ASP A 24 9.61 -5.30 -5.86
CA ASP A 24 9.28 -6.68 -6.26
C ASP A 24 9.54 -7.64 -5.11
N GLN A 25 8.46 -8.13 -4.47
CA GLN A 25 8.57 -9.00 -3.31
C GLN A 25 8.89 -10.45 -3.67
N THR A 26 8.90 -10.82 -4.95
CA THR A 26 9.20 -12.19 -5.39
C THR A 26 10.69 -12.53 -5.25
N VAL A 27 11.56 -11.53 -5.25
CA VAL A 27 13.02 -11.70 -5.14
C VAL A 27 13.55 -11.44 -3.73
N LEU A 28 12.71 -10.94 -2.82
CA LEU A 28 13.07 -10.74 -1.42
C LEU A 28 13.23 -12.10 -0.69
N PRO A 29 14.13 -12.24 0.28
CA PRO A 29 15.01 -11.22 0.85
C PRO A 29 16.37 -11.11 0.14
N HIS A 30 16.59 -11.83 -0.95
CA HIS A 30 17.92 -11.99 -1.56
C HIS A 30 18.32 -10.74 -2.36
N GLU A 31 17.35 -10.05 -2.91
CA GLU A 31 17.55 -8.86 -3.73
C GLU A 31 16.45 -7.83 -3.45
N VAL A 32 16.80 -6.53 -3.55
CA VAL A 32 15.82 -5.44 -3.57
C VAL A 32 15.74 -4.94 -5.00
N ALA A 33 14.71 -5.37 -5.71
CA ALA A 33 14.44 -4.95 -7.07
C ALA A 33 13.20 -4.04 -7.15
N TRP A 34 13.27 -3.03 -8.02
CA TRP A 34 12.16 -2.15 -8.33
C TRP A 34 11.56 -2.53 -9.67
N ARG A 35 10.24 -2.43 -9.77
CA ARG A 35 9.51 -2.63 -11.01
C ARG A 35 8.61 -1.44 -11.29
N GLU A 36 8.67 -0.92 -12.51
CA GLU A 36 7.76 0.11 -13.01
C GLU A 36 6.46 -0.55 -13.49
N LEU A 37 5.35 0.09 -13.19
CA LEU A 37 4.00 -0.27 -13.63
C LEU A 37 3.48 0.90 -14.46
N GLU A 38 3.14 0.63 -15.72
CA GLU A 38 2.73 1.64 -16.69
C GLU A 38 1.36 1.34 -17.30
N THR A 39 0.91 0.09 -17.23
CA THR A 39 -0.31 -0.39 -17.86
C THR A 39 -1.24 -1.10 -16.86
N LEU A 40 -2.49 -1.31 -17.27
CA LEU A 40 -3.44 -2.14 -16.55
C LEU A 40 -2.89 -3.55 -16.32
N GLU A 41 -2.26 -4.10 -17.36
CA GLU A 41 -1.70 -5.45 -17.38
C GLU A 41 -0.53 -5.58 -16.41
N ASP A 42 0.34 -4.57 -16.32
CA ASP A 42 1.44 -4.55 -15.35
C ASP A 42 0.91 -4.59 -13.92
N ALA A 43 -0.12 -3.80 -13.61
CA ALA A 43 -0.73 -3.80 -12.30
C ALA A 43 -1.41 -5.13 -11.98
N ALA A 44 -2.12 -5.72 -12.94
CA ALA A 44 -2.75 -7.03 -12.80
C ALA A 44 -1.71 -8.13 -12.60
N GLU A 45 -0.64 -8.15 -13.41
CA GLU A 45 0.47 -9.11 -13.31
C GLU A 45 1.16 -9.00 -11.95
N ALA A 46 1.45 -7.78 -11.48
CA ALA A 46 2.10 -7.58 -10.19
C ALA A 46 1.30 -8.15 -9.01
N ILE A 47 -0.03 -8.15 -9.10
CA ILE A 47 -0.91 -8.74 -8.08
C ILE A 47 -0.96 -10.27 -8.22
N VAL A 48 -1.13 -10.79 -9.44
CA VAL A 48 -1.23 -12.24 -9.72
C VAL A 48 0.07 -12.96 -9.38
N ALA A 49 1.20 -12.42 -9.84
CA ALA A 49 2.53 -12.98 -9.60
C ALA A 49 3.03 -12.76 -8.16
N MET A 50 2.22 -12.10 -7.31
CA MET A 50 2.59 -11.75 -5.92
C MET A 50 3.87 -10.88 -5.82
N ARG A 51 4.13 -10.04 -6.81
CA ARG A 51 5.18 -9.01 -6.69
C ARG A 51 4.82 -7.99 -5.63
N VAL A 52 3.51 -7.77 -5.43
CA VAL A 52 2.94 -7.08 -4.28
C VAL A 52 2.09 -8.05 -3.47
N ARG A 53 2.23 -8.02 -2.14
CA ARG A 53 1.48 -8.86 -1.21
C ARG A 53 1.06 -8.02 0.01
N GLY A 54 -0.12 -8.31 0.53
CA GLY A 54 -0.74 -7.57 1.62
C GLY A 54 -1.91 -6.74 1.13
N ALA A 55 -2.99 -6.77 1.91
CA ALA A 55 -4.27 -6.21 1.48
C ALA A 55 -4.19 -4.71 1.12
N PRO A 56 -3.54 -3.84 1.92
CA PRO A 56 -3.44 -2.42 1.59
C PRO A 56 -2.62 -2.17 0.32
N LEU A 57 -1.47 -2.83 0.17
CA LEU A 57 -0.61 -2.62 -0.99
C LEU A 57 -1.27 -3.11 -2.29
N ILE A 58 -1.99 -4.24 -2.25
CA ILE A 58 -2.76 -4.74 -3.39
C ILE A 58 -3.83 -3.71 -3.79
N GLY A 59 -4.52 -3.10 -2.83
CA GLY A 59 -5.50 -2.05 -3.09
C GLY A 59 -4.88 -0.81 -3.74
N ALA A 60 -3.76 -0.34 -3.22
CA ALA A 60 -3.02 0.79 -3.81
C ALA A 60 -2.55 0.50 -5.25
N THR A 61 -2.01 -0.71 -5.48
CA THR A 61 -1.58 -1.16 -6.82
C THR A 61 -2.75 -1.19 -7.79
N ALA A 62 -3.91 -1.69 -7.36
CA ALA A 62 -5.12 -1.73 -8.17
C ALA A 62 -5.66 -0.33 -8.51
N ALA A 63 -5.55 0.62 -7.57
CA ALA A 63 -5.95 2.01 -7.83
C ALA A 63 -5.10 2.65 -8.95
N PHE A 64 -3.78 2.40 -8.98
CA PHE A 64 -2.94 2.81 -10.10
C PHE A 64 -3.30 2.07 -11.40
N GLY A 65 -3.63 0.79 -11.35
CA GLY A 65 -4.11 0.03 -12.51
C GLY A 65 -5.38 0.63 -13.13
N MET A 66 -6.31 1.13 -12.32
CA MET A 66 -7.48 1.88 -12.81
C MET A 66 -7.08 3.18 -13.49
N PHE A 67 -6.12 3.92 -12.94
CA PHE A 67 -5.59 5.11 -13.60
C PHE A 67 -4.97 4.80 -14.96
N PHE A 68 -4.14 3.76 -15.06
CA PHE A 68 -3.49 3.40 -16.32
C PHE A 68 -4.51 3.08 -17.40
N ALA A 69 -5.56 2.31 -17.08
CA ALA A 69 -6.64 2.02 -18.01
C ALA A 69 -7.38 3.29 -18.45
N LEU A 70 -7.75 4.16 -17.50
CA LEU A 70 -8.48 5.40 -17.79
C LEU A 70 -7.64 6.45 -18.53
N ARG A 71 -6.32 6.37 -18.45
CA ARG A 71 -5.39 7.19 -19.23
C ARG A 71 -5.43 6.81 -20.72
N GLU A 72 -5.61 5.53 -21.03
CA GLU A 72 -5.69 5.02 -22.40
C GLU A 72 -7.09 5.21 -23.00
N ASP A 73 -8.12 4.80 -22.24
CA ASP A 73 -9.53 4.96 -22.63
C ASP A 73 -10.37 5.27 -21.39
N ALA A 74 -10.87 6.50 -21.34
CA ALA A 74 -11.68 6.99 -20.22
C ALA A 74 -13.19 6.68 -20.35
N SER A 75 -13.58 5.78 -21.27
CA SER A 75 -14.96 5.33 -21.43
C SER A 75 -15.46 4.50 -20.25
N ASP A 76 -16.78 4.46 -20.08
CA ASP A 76 -17.42 3.59 -19.06
C ASP A 76 -17.11 2.12 -19.32
N ALA A 77 -17.02 1.71 -20.58
CA ALA A 77 -16.69 0.34 -20.96
C ALA A 77 -15.27 -0.05 -20.53
N ALA A 78 -14.27 0.80 -20.79
CA ALA A 78 -12.90 0.59 -20.37
C ALA A 78 -12.77 0.60 -18.86
N MET A 79 -13.46 1.48 -18.15
CA MET A 79 -13.51 1.50 -16.69
C MET A 79 -14.05 0.20 -16.10
N GLN A 80 -15.14 -0.35 -16.65
CA GLN A 80 -15.72 -1.61 -16.19
C GLN A 80 -14.80 -2.80 -16.55
N HIS A 81 -14.15 -2.78 -17.71
CA HIS A 81 -13.17 -3.78 -18.09
C HIS A 81 -11.98 -3.79 -17.12
N ALA A 82 -11.40 -2.63 -16.83
CA ALA A 82 -10.29 -2.50 -15.87
C ALA A 82 -10.67 -3.03 -14.48
N ARG A 83 -11.87 -2.64 -14.00
CA ARG A 83 -12.39 -3.15 -12.73
C ARG A 83 -12.49 -4.68 -12.73
N ALA A 84 -13.05 -5.27 -13.76
CA ALA A 84 -13.23 -6.71 -13.87
C ALA A 84 -11.87 -7.43 -13.92
N THR A 85 -10.93 -6.93 -14.73
CA THR A 85 -9.57 -7.46 -14.88
C THR A 85 -8.83 -7.48 -13.54
N LEU A 86 -8.79 -6.34 -12.85
CA LEU A 86 -8.10 -6.23 -11.56
C LEU A 86 -8.80 -7.04 -10.47
N HIS A 87 -10.13 -7.03 -10.40
CA HIS A 87 -10.87 -7.82 -9.41
C HIS A 87 -10.62 -9.33 -9.58
N ALA A 88 -10.50 -9.81 -10.82
CA ALA A 88 -10.25 -11.22 -11.12
C ALA A 88 -8.86 -11.71 -10.64
N THR A 89 -7.90 -10.81 -10.42
CA THR A 89 -6.56 -11.16 -9.92
C THR A 89 -6.60 -11.78 -8.53
N ARG A 90 -7.46 -11.26 -7.63
CA ARG A 90 -7.67 -11.76 -6.27
C ARG A 90 -9.12 -11.52 -5.80
N PRO A 91 -10.09 -12.36 -6.23
CA PRO A 91 -11.52 -12.10 -6.01
C PRO A 91 -11.95 -11.99 -4.54
N THR A 92 -11.21 -12.63 -3.64
CA THR A 92 -11.49 -12.61 -2.19
C THR A 92 -10.82 -11.46 -1.44
N ALA A 93 -9.98 -10.66 -2.10
CA ALA A 93 -9.26 -9.58 -1.46
C ALA A 93 -10.17 -8.36 -1.25
N VAL A 94 -10.62 -8.13 -0.02
CA VAL A 94 -11.56 -7.06 0.33
C VAL A 94 -11.00 -5.67 -0.02
N ASN A 95 -9.74 -5.42 0.30
CA ASN A 95 -9.10 -4.12 0.02
C ASN A 95 -8.94 -3.85 -1.48
N LEU A 96 -8.72 -4.89 -2.28
CA LEU A 96 -8.71 -4.76 -3.74
C LEU A 96 -10.06 -4.22 -4.24
N ARG A 97 -11.14 -4.89 -3.88
CA ARG A 97 -12.49 -4.46 -4.25
C ARG A 97 -12.81 -3.06 -3.75
N TRP A 98 -12.49 -2.77 -2.49
CA TRP A 98 -12.68 -1.45 -1.89
C TRP A 98 -11.95 -0.35 -2.67
N ALA A 99 -10.69 -0.55 -3.06
CA ALA A 99 -9.91 0.42 -3.81
C ALA A 99 -10.50 0.66 -5.22
N LEU A 100 -10.91 -0.42 -5.91
CA LEU A 100 -11.56 -0.33 -7.21
C LEU A 100 -12.89 0.46 -7.14
N ASP A 101 -13.73 0.11 -6.17
CA ASP A 101 -15.02 0.78 -5.98
C ASP A 101 -14.83 2.27 -5.60
N ARG A 102 -13.80 2.57 -4.81
CA ARG A 102 -13.45 3.93 -4.41
C ARG A 102 -12.97 4.78 -5.58
N VAL A 103 -12.09 4.25 -6.46
CA VAL A 103 -11.66 4.97 -7.67
C VAL A 103 -12.85 5.20 -8.61
N ILE A 104 -13.71 4.19 -8.83
CA ILE A 104 -14.90 4.33 -9.66
C ILE A 104 -15.81 5.45 -9.13
N LEU A 105 -16.07 5.47 -7.83
CA LEU A 105 -16.88 6.51 -7.20
C LEU A 105 -16.26 7.90 -7.37
N ALA A 106 -14.94 8.01 -7.22
CA ALA A 106 -14.22 9.27 -7.39
C ALA A 106 -14.32 9.81 -8.81
N VAL A 107 -14.29 8.94 -9.83
CA VAL A 107 -14.31 9.38 -11.24
C VAL A 107 -15.72 9.51 -11.82
N ALA A 108 -16.75 8.98 -11.17
CA ALA A 108 -18.11 8.86 -11.72
C ALA A 108 -18.76 10.21 -12.10
N SER A 109 -18.40 11.29 -11.39
CA SER A 109 -18.95 12.63 -11.63
C SER A 109 -18.16 13.45 -12.67
N PHE A 110 -17.02 12.94 -13.12
CA PHE A 110 -16.16 13.65 -14.07
C PHE A 110 -16.49 13.29 -15.52
N ALA A 111 -16.36 14.29 -16.39
CA ALA A 111 -16.35 14.06 -17.83
C ALA A 111 -15.16 13.17 -18.22
N PRO A 112 -15.28 12.34 -19.28
CA PRO A 112 -14.24 11.36 -19.65
C PRO A 112 -12.83 11.92 -19.68
N GLU A 113 -12.63 13.10 -20.23
CA GLU A 113 -11.33 13.79 -20.35
C GLU A 113 -10.65 14.09 -19.00
N ASN A 114 -11.39 14.12 -17.89
CA ASN A 114 -10.90 14.42 -16.56
C ASN A 114 -10.76 13.17 -15.66
N ARG A 115 -11.27 12.02 -16.11
CA ARG A 115 -11.31 10.80 -15.28
C ARG A 115 -9.94 10.25 -14.96
N ALA A 116 -9.00 10.29 -15.90
CA ALA A 116 -7.63 9.82 -15.66
C ALA A 116 -6.96 10.65 -14.55
N GLU A 117 -7.09 11.97 -14.58
CA GLU A 117 -6.51 12.84 -13.54
C GLU A 117 -7.17 12.62 -12.17
N ALA A 118 -8.47 12.43 -12.14
CA ALA A 118 -9.20 12.10 -10.92
C ALA A 118 -8.78 10.73 -10.36
N ALA A 119 -8.60 9.72 -11.22
CA ALA A 119 -8.12 8.39 -10.82
C ALA A 119 -6.68 8.43 -10.27
N TRP A 120 -5.79 9.21 -10.89
CA TRP A 120 -4.43 9.41 -10.38
C TRP A 120 -4.45 10.04 -8.99
N SER A 121 -5.21 11.12 -8.84
CA SER A 121 -5.35 11.82 -7.56
C SER A 121 -5.90 10.90 -6.47
N GLU A 122 -6.86 10.04 -6.82
CA GLU A 122 -7.45 9.09 -5.87
C GLU A 122 -6.48 7.96 -5.51
N ALA A 123 -5.69 7.44 -6.46
CA ALA A 123 -4.65 6.46 -6.17
C ALA A 123 -3.61 7.02 -5.20
N LEU A 124 -3.20 8.27 -5.37
CA LEU A 124 -2.32 8.96 -4.43
C LEU A 124 -2.97 9.13 -3.06
N ALA A 125 -4.26 9.51 -3.01
CA ALA A 125 -4.99 9.66 -1.76
C ALA A 125 -5.08 8.34 -0.98
N ILE A 126 -5.33 7.23 -1.66
CA ILE A 126 -5.32 5.88 -1.07
C ILE A 126 -3.95 5.59 -0.44
N CYS A 127 -2.86 5.89 -1.14
CA CYS A 127 -1.51 5.68 -0.61
C CYS A 127 -1.24 6.55 0.63
N GLU A 128 -1.56 7.84 0.58
CA GLU A 128 -1.32 8.75 1.70
C GLU A 128 -2.18 8.42 2.93
N GLU A 129 -3.42 7.97 2.72
CA GLU A 129 -4.28 7.52 3.82
C GLU A 129 -3.77 6.26 4.48
N ASP A 130 -3.27 5.30 3.70
CA ASP A 130 -2.63 4.09 4.23
C ASP A 130 -1.44 4.45 5.12
N VAL A 131 -0.53 5.30 4.64
CA VAL A 131 0.65 5.75 5.40
C VAL A 131 0.24 6.44 6.69
N ARG A 132 -0.72 7.39 6.64
CA ARG A 132 -1.20 8.12 7.82
C ARG A 132 -1.85 7.19 8.85
N THR A 133 -2.69 6.26 8.38
CA THR A 133 -3.39 5.30 9.23
C THR A 133 -2.41 4.40 9.95
N ASN A 134 -1.46 3.80 9.21
CA ASN A 134 -0.47 2.90 9.77
C ASN A 134 0.49 3.62 10.73
N HIS A 135 0.90 4.84 10.42
CA HIS A 135 1.67 5.67 11.34
C HIS A 135 0.88 5.98 12.65
N ALA A 136 -0.41 6.29 12.53
CA ALA A 136 -1.26 6.56 13.69
C ALA A 136 -1.45 5.30 14.57
N ILE A 137 -1.62 4.11 13.97
CA ILE A 137 -1.65 2.83 14.70
C ILE A 137 -0.39 2.68 15.54
N GLY A 138 0.78 2.90 14.94
CA GLY A 138 2.06 2.82 15.65
C GLY A 138 2.16 3.79 16.81
N ARG A 139 1.79 5.04 16.59
CA ARG A 139 1.82 6.10 17.61
C ARG A 139 0.94 5.76 18.81
N HIS A 140 -0.29 5.33 18.59
CA HIS A 140 -1.21 4.96 19.68
C HIS A 140 -0.73 3.74 20.46
N ALA A 141 -0.21 2.73 19.76
CA ALA A 141 0.30 1.54 20.42
C ALA A 141 1.63 1.80 21.17
N LEU A 142 2.45 2.75 20.73
CA LEU A 142 3.67 3.15 21.44
C LEU A 142 3.35 3.65 22.86
N GLU A 143 2.27 4.40 23.04
CA GLU A 143 1.81 4.84 24.38
C GLU A 143 1.40 3.65 25.25
N LEU A 144 0.70 2.68 24.66
CA LEU A 144 0.36 1.43 25.34
C LEU A 144 1.62 0.65 25.73
N PHE A 145 2.61 0.51 24.83
CA PHE A 145 3.86 -0.19 25.13
C PHE A 145 4.63 0.47 26.27
N ARG A 146 4.72 1.79 26.31
CA ARG A 146 5.31 2.53 27.44
C ARG A 146 4.60 2.25 28.76
N SER A 147 3.26 2.22 28.74
CA SER A 147 2.47 1.89 29.91
C SER A 147 2.69 0.45 30.39
N LEU A 148 2.79 -0.52 29.48
CA LEU A 148 3.07 -1.91 29.80
C LEU A 148 4.50 -2.08 30.33
N GLN A 149 5.50 -1.42 29.71
CA GLN A 149 6.88 -1.43 30.15
C GLN A 149 7.01 -0.93 31.60
N ALA A 150 6.34 0.18 31.93
CA ALA A 150 6.37 0.77 33.28
C ALA A 150 5.77 -0.13 34.36
N LYS A 151 4.89 -1.06 33.99
CA LYS A 151 4.25 -2.01 34.93
C LYS A 151 5.06 -3.29 35.16
N LYS A 152 6.17 -3.50 34.43
CA LYS A 152 7.01 -4.67 34.65
C LYS A 152 7.75 -4.58 35.99
N ALA A 153 8.03 -5.73 36.60
CA ALA A 153 8.86 -5.79 37.81
C ALA A 153 10.27 -5.21 37.58
N ASP A 154 10.79 -5.41 36.36
CA ASP A 154 12.02 -4.75 35.89
C ASP A 154 11.66 -3.94 34.62
N PRO A 155 11.51 -2.62 34.72
CA PRO A 155 11.25 -1.76 33.56
C PRO A 155 12.37 -1.72 32.51
N SER A 156 13.57 -2.19 32.82
CA SER A 156 14.70 -2.29 31.87
C SER A 156 14.65 -3.56 31.02
N ALA A 157 13.86 -4.56 31.42
CA ALA A 157 13.72 -5.80 30.70
C ALA A 157 12.96 -5.61 29.37
N PRO A 158 13.33 -6.31 28.28
CA PRO A 158 12.70 -6.18 26.99
C PRO A 158 11.19 -6.42 27.02
N LEU A 159 10.42 -5.66 26.25
CA LEU A 159 9.00 -5.90 26.01
C LEU A 159 8.84 -6.91 24.87
N ASN A 160 8.35 -8.12 25.20
CA ASN A 160 8.13 -9.15 24.19
C ASN A 160 6.78 -8.91 23.51
N ILE A 161 6.80 -8.79 22.18
CA ILE A 161 5.63 -8.55 21.34
C ILE A 161 5.54 -9.67 20.32
N MET A 162 4.36 -10.26 20.17
CA MET A 162 4.06 -11.25 19.14
C MET A 162 3.04 -10.69 18.16
N THR A 163 3.30 -10.90 16.87
CA THR A 163 2.37 -10.58 15.80
C THR A 163 2.21 -11.76 14.86
N HIS A 164 1.22 -11.72 13.99
CA HIS A 164 0.90 -12.79 13.06
C HIS A 164 0.60 -12.21 11.66
N CYS A 165 0.82 -13.03 10.61
CA CYS A 165 0.61 -12.70 9.21
C CYS A 165 1.63 -11.71 8.63
N ASN A 166 1.47 -11.34 7.36
CA ASN A 166 2.25 -10.29 6.70
C ASN A 166 1.70 -8.93 7.09
N ALA A 167 2.24 -8.36 8.15
CA ALA A 167 1.76 -7.12 8.78
C ALA A 167 2.83 -6.01 8.79
N GLY A 168 3.95 -6.23 8.10
CA GLY A 168 5.04 -5.27 7.95
C GLY A 168 4.80 -4.24 6.86
N TRP A 169 5.77 -3.34 6.69
CA TRP A 169 5.65 -2.23 5.75
C TRP A 169 5.47 -2.66 4.29
N ILE A 170 6.06 -3.78 3.86
CA ILE A 170 5.91 -4.32 2.51
C ILE A 170 4.51 -4.91 2.22
N ALA A 171 3.63 -5.00 3.22
CA ALA A 171 2.23 -5.37 3.04
C ALA A 171 1.32 -4.15 2.85
N CYS A 172 1.84 -2.97 3.12
CA CYS A 172 1.20 -1.67 3.07
C CYS A 172 2.00 -0.75 2.15
N VAL A 173 1.58 0.49 2.02
CA VAL A 173 2.38 1.50 1.33
C VAL A 173 3.61 1.84 2.15
N ASP A 174 3.43 2.05 3.46
CA ASP A 174 4.52 2.20 4.43
C ASP A 174 4.07 1.83 5.85
N TRP A 175 5.03 1.74 6.81
CA TRP A 175 4.88 1.45 8.23
C TRP A 175 4.41 0.02 8.56
N GLY A 176 3.52 -0.57 7.77
CA GLY A 176 2.82 -1.80 8.13
C GLY A 176 1.74 -1.57 9.19
N THR A 177 0.87 -2.55 9.36
CA THR A 177 -0.21 -2.49 10.35
C THR A 177 0.30 -2.85 11.76
N ALA A 178 0.30 -4.13 12.12
CA ALA A 178 0.70 -4.60 13.45
C ALA A 178 2.21 -4.44 13.74
N ILE A 179 3.06 -4.26 12.73
CA ILE A 179 4.51 -4.04 12.91
C ILE A 179 4.83 -2.54 13.10
N SER A 180 3.99 -1.61 12.66
CA SER A 180 4.21 -0.17 12.84
C SER A 180 4.51 0.22 14.30
N PRO A 181 3.80 -0.29 15.32
CA PRO A 181 4.13 -0.03 16.72
C PRO A 181 5.54 -0.47 17.12
N ILE A 182 5.99 -1.60 16.58
CA ILE A 182 7.31 -2.15 16.90
C ILE A 182 8.41 -1.27 16.31
N TYR A 183 8.25 -0.80 15.07
CA TYR A 183 9.19 0.14 14.46
C TYR A 183 9.28 1.44 15.27
N GLN A 184 8.13 2.00 15.66
CA GLN A 184 8.10 3.24 16.42
C GLN A 184 8.64 3.07 17.84
N ALA A 185 8.41 1.92 18.48
CA ALA A 185 9.00 1.59 19.77
C ALA A 185 10.54 1.48 19.67
N HIS A 186 11.03 0.82 18.63
CA HIS A 186 12.47 0.72 18.36
C HIS A 186 13.08 2.11 18.13
N ASP A 187 12.48 2.94 17.28
CA ASP A 187 12.94 4.31 17.01
C ASP A 187 12.91 5.19 18.26
N ALA A 188 12.01 4.92 19.20
CA ALA A 188 11.93 5.57 20.51
C ALA A 188 12.92 5.00 21.56
N GLY A 189 13.78 4.04 21.18
CA GLY A 189 14.80 3.44 22.04
C GLY A 189 14.24 2.43 23.05
N MET A 190 13.02 1.93 22.87
CA MET A 190 12.47 0.84 23.71
C MET A 190 13.19 -0.49 23.38
N LYS A 191 13.38 -1.31 24.41
CA LYS A 191 14.01 -2.63 24.28
C LYS A 191 12.99 -3.75 24.26
#